data_566c86354170422ee40e06b12a224f5c
#
_entry.id   566c86354170422ee40e06b12a224f5c
#
_cell.length_a   1.000
_cell.length_b   1.000
_cell.length_c   1.000
_cell.angle_alpha   90.00
_cell.angle_beta   90.00
_cell.angle_gamma   90.00
#
_symmetry.space_group_name_H-M   'P 1'
#
loop_
_entity.id
_entity.type
_entity.pdbx_description
1 polymer ?
#
loop_
_entity_poly.entity_id
_entity_poly.type
_entity_poly.pdbx_seq_one_letter_code
_entity_poly.pdbx_strand_id
1 'polypeptide(L)'
;MAYDQLKLQNQLCFRLYTASRLITQTYFPMLEKLGLTYPQYLVLMALWEEDGQKVMELAHRLYLDSNTMTPLVKRMASEGLVTRVKGKLDARETYVYLTDKAKELERQAASIPACMLGKVLSDR
;
A
#
# COMPACT_ATOMS: atom_id res chain seq x y z
N MET A 1 -7.33 20.03 36.84
CA MET A 1 -7.52 20.79 35.63
C MET A 1 -6.64 20.25 34.52
N ALA A 2 -7.23 19.91 33.39
CA ALA A 2 -6.47 19.35 32.27
C ALA A 2 -5.74 20.45 31.51
N TYR A 3 -4.56 20.14 31.01
CA TYR A 3 -3.84 21.02 30.12
C TYR A 3 -4.47 20.95 28.72
N ASP A 4 -4.81 22.10 28.15
CA ASP A 4 -5.43 22.15 26.81
C ASP A 4 -4.55 21.54 25.74
N GLN A 5 -3.23 21.71 25.85
CA GLN A 5 -2.29 21.15 24.90
C GLN A 5 -2.24 19.61 24.91
N LEU A 6 -2.75 18.99 25.98
CA LEU A 6 -2.79 17.53 26.10
C LEU A 6 -4.15 16.94 25.75
N LYS A 7 -5.15 17.76 25.45
CA LYS A 7 -6.45 17.24 25.02
C LYS A 7 -6.31 16.49 23.71
N LEU A 8 -6.98 15.35 23.62
CA LEU A 8 -6.89 14.49 22.45
C LEU A 8 -7.24 15.22 21.16
N GLN A 9 -8.27 16.05 21.20
CA GLN A 9 -8.74 16.79 20.02
C GLN A 9 -7.73 17.83 19.52
N ASN A 10 -6.76 18.21 20.36
CA ASN A 10 -5.74 19.19 20.00
C ASN A 10 -4.45 18.55 19.51
N GLN A 11 -4.42 17.22 19.39
CA GLN A 11 -3.23 16.51 18.92
C GLN A 11 -3.27 16.35 17.41
N LEU A 12 -2.26 16.89 16.73
CA LEU A 12 -2.12 16.71 15.29
C LEU A 12 -2.01 15.22 14.94
N CYS A 13 -1.22 14.47 15.73
CA CYS A 13 -1.04 13.03 15.51
C CYS A 13 -2.37 12.28 15.56
N PHE A 14 -3.23 12.61 16.51
CA PHE A 14 -4.53 11.96 16.64
C PHE A 14 -5.41 12.25 15.41
N ARG A 15 -5.41 13.50 14.93
CA ARG A 15 -6.19 13.89 13.77
C ARG A 15 -5.71 13.17 12.50
N LEU A 16 -4.39 13.08 12.34
CA LEU A 16 -3.80 12.36 11.21
C LEU A 16 -4.11 10.87 11.29
N TYR A 17 -4.02 10.30 12.48
CA TYR A 17 -4.33 8.89 12.70
C TYR A 17 -5.79 8.60 12.36
N THR A 18 -6.70 9.42 12.83
CA THR A 18 -8.13 9.25 12.57
C THR A 18 -8.45 9.39 11.09
N ALA A 19 -7.89 10.41 10.44
CA ALA A 19 -8.09 10.62 9.02
C ALA A 19 -7.57 9.43 8.21
N SER A 20 -6.38 8.92 8.58
CA SER A 20 -5.78 7.77 7.92
C SER A 20 -6.67 6.53 8.04
N ARG A 21 -7.21 6.29 9.23
CA ARG A 21 -8.09 5.14 9.46
C ARG A 21 -9.38 5.26 8.64
N LEU A 22 -9.98 6.43 8.60
CA LEU A 22 -11.21 6.64 7.83
C LEU A 22 -10.98 6.43 6.35
N ILE A 23 -9.86 6.91 5.83
CA ILE A 23 -9.50 6.71 4.43
C ILE A 23 -9.31 5.23 4.15
N THR A 24 -8.57 4.52 4.99
CA THR A 24 -8.32 3.09 4.83
C THR A 24 -9.62 2.29 4.86
N GLN A 25 -10.51 2.62 5.79
CA GLN A 25 -11.81 1.97 5.88
C GLN A 25 -12.66 2.20 4.64
N THR A 26 -12.54 3.38 4.02
CA THR A 26 -13.25 3.69 2.78
C THR A 26 -12.71 2.89 1.60
N TYR A 27 -11.40 2.66 1.57
CA TYR A 27 -10.77 1.83 0.54
C TYR A 27 -11.16 0.35 0.66
N PHE A 28 -11.44 -0.11 1.88
CA PHE A 28 -11.61 -1.55 2.16
C PHE A 28 -12.59 -2.25 1.22
N PRO A 29 -13.83 -1.74 1.01
CA PRO A 29 -14.77 -2.46 0.13
C PRO A 29 -14.28 -2.57 -1.31
N MET A 30 -13.59 -1.55 -1.80
CA MET A 30 -13.08 -1.54 -3.16
C MET A 30 -11.91 -2.52 -3.33
N LEU A 31 -11.00 -2.54 -2.36
CA LEU A 31 -9.84 -3.42 -2.38
C LEU A 31 -10.24 -4.87 -2.14
N GLU A 32 -11.25 -5.10 -1.29
CA GLU A 32 -11.75 -6.44 -1.02
C GLU A 32 -12.23 -7.12 -2.30
N LYS A 33 -12.87 -6.38 -3.19
CA LYS A 33 -13.32 -6.92 -4.48
C LYS A 33 -12.17 -7.39 -5.34
N LEU A 34 -10.99 -6.79 -5.17
CA LEU A 34 -9.78 -7.17 -5.89
C LEU A 34 -8.97 -8.22 -5.15
N GLY A 35 -9.36 -8.57 -3.92
CA GLY A 35 -8.61 -9.51 -3.08
C GLY A 35 -7.33 -8.91 -2.52
N LEU A 36 -7.29 -7.60 -2.32
CA LEU A 36 -6.09 -6.90 -1.88
C LEU A 36 -6.29 -6.27 -0.50
N THR A 37 -5.19 -6.24 0.27
CA THR A 37 -5.12 -5.38 1.46
C THR A 37 -4.57 -4.02 1.02
N TYR A 38 -4.72 -3.01 1.88
CA TYR A 38 -4.21 -1.68 1.55
C TYR A 38 -2.68 -1.66 1.35
N PRO A 39 -1.88 -2.29 2.22
CA PRO A 39 -0.43 -2.37 1.96
C PRO A 39 -0.08 -3.06 0.64
N GLN A 40 -0.79 -4.12 0.28
CA GLN A 40 -0.58 -4.79 -1.00
C GLN A 40 -0.88 -3.86 -2.17
N TYR A 41 -1.95 -3.10 -2.05
CA TYR A 41 -2.32 -2.12 -3.06
C TYR A 41 -1.21 -1.07 -3.25
N LEU A 42 -0.61 -0.61 -2.14
CA LEU A 42 0.49 0.36 -2.22
C LEU A 42 1.69 -0.20 -2.97
N VAL A 43 2.05 -1.46 -2.68
CA VAL A 43 3.16 -2.12 -3.38
C VAL A 43 2.85 -2.24 -4.87
N LEU A 44 1.62 -2.64 -5.20
CA LEU A 44 1.23 -2.77 -6.60
C LEU A 44 1.25 -1.43 -7.33
N MET A 45 0.78 -0.37 -6.68
CA MET A 45 0.83 0.96 -7.28
C MET A 45 2.26 1.37 -7.63
N ALA A 46 3.20 1.10 -6.73
CA ALA A 46 4.60 1.39 -6.97
C ALA A 46 5.15 0.57 -8.15
N LEU A 47 4.77 -0.71 -8.25
CA LEU A 47 5.22 -1.58 -9.32
C LEU A 47 4.53 -1.29 -10.65
N TRP A 48 3.28 -0.84 -10.63
CA TRP A 48 2.61 -0.42 -11.86
C TRP A 48 3.28 0.81 -12.48
N GLU A 49 3.84 1.68 -11.65
CA GLU A 49 4.62 2.80 -12.15
C GLU A 49 5.95 2.33 -12.73
N GLU A 50 6.63 1.43 -12.03
CA GLU A 50 7.94 0.93 -12.43
C GLU A 50 8.09 -0.49 -11.93
N ASP A 51 7.96 -1.45 -12.82
CA ASP A 51 8.10 -2.87 -12.50
C ASP A 51 9.57 -3.23 -12.23
N GLY A 52 9.80 -4.35 -11.56
CA GLY A 52 11.16 -4.83 -11.36
C GLY A 52 11.98 -4.03 -10.37
N GLN A 53 11.37 -3.58 -9.29
CA GLN A 53 12.07 -2.83 -8.25
C GLN A 53 12.59 -3.78 -7.17
N LYS A 54 13.68 -3.37 -6.52
CA LYS A 54 14.22 -4.10 -5.37
C LYS A 54 13.29 -3.94 -4.17
N VAL A 55 13.27 -4.96 -3.30
CA VAL A 55 12.49 -4.89 -2.07
C VAL A 55 12.86 -3.62 -1.27
N MET A 56 14.16 -3.31 -1.20
CA MET A 56 14.63 -2.14 -0.47
C MET A 56 14.17 -0.83 -1.10
N GLU A 57 14.08 -0.78 -2.44
CA GLU A 57 13.55 0.40 -3.13
C GLU A 57 12.07 0.60 -2.81
N LEU A 58 11.31 -0.49 -2.81
CA LEU A 58 9.89 -0.42 -2.45
C LEU A 58 9.70 0.04 -1.01
N ALA A 59 10.51 -0.49 -0.10
CA ALA A 59 10.46 -0.08 1.30
C ALA A 59 10.71 1.42 1.43
N HIS A 60 11.73 1.92 0.75
CA HIS A 60 12.08 3.33 0.78
C HIS A 60 10.94 4.20 0.21
N ARG A 61 10.39 3.82 -0.93
CA ARG A 61 9.31 4.58 -1.57
C ARG A 61 8.05 4.64 -0.71
N LEU A 62 7.75 3.56 0.01
CA LEU A 62 6.53 3.48 0.81
C LEU A 62 6.74 3.89 2.27
N TYR A 63 7.95 4.33 2.62
CA TYR A 63 8.30 4.72 3.99
C TYR A 63 8.06 3.60 5.00
N LEU A 64 8.32 2.36 4.56
CA LEU A 64 8.24 1.18 5.41
C LEU A 64 9.65 0.61 5.57
N ASP A 65 9.91 -0.04 6.71
CA ASP A 65 11.21 -0.67 6.90
C ASP A 65 11.23 -2.04 6.21
N SER A 66 12.45 -2.58 6.05
CA SER A 66 12.62 -3.87 5.38
C SER A 66 12.00 -5.02 6.16
N ASN A 67 11.92 -4.89 7.49
CA ASN A 67 11.29 -5.92 8.33
C ASN A 67 9.79 -6.03 8.07
N THR A 68 9.16 -4.94 7.62
CA THR A 68 7.75 -4.94 7.24
C THR A 68 7.58 -5.34 5.77
N MET A 69 8.46 -4.82 4.90
CA MET A 69 8.33 -5.03 3.46
C MET A 69 8.61 -6.47 3.05
N THR A 70 9.63 -7.10 3.61
CA THR A 70 10.02 -8.46 3.22
C THR A 70 8.89 -9.47 3.42
N PRO A 71 8.25 -9.55 4.61
CA PRO A 71 7.12 -10.46 4.77
C PRO A 71 5.94 -10.13 3.88
N LEU A 72 5.69 -8.84 3.65
CA LEU A 72 4.60 -8.41 2.78
C LEU A 72 4.80 -8.91 1.35
N VAL A 73 6.00 -8.73 0.81
CA VAL A 73 6.33 -9.18 -0.55
C VAL A 73 6.28 -10.71 -0.65
N LYS A 74 6.75 -11.42 0.38
CA LYS A 74 6.67 -12.89 0.41
C LYS A 74 5.23 -13.36 0.34
N ARG A 75 4.35 -12.72 1.10
CA ARG A 75 2.93 -13.06 1.09
C ARG A 75 2.30 -12.77 -0.26
N MET A 76 2.65 -11.64 -0.86
CA MET A 76 2.15 -11.30 -2.19
C MET A 76 2.61 -12.31 -3.25
N ALA A 77 3.84 -12.81 -3.11
CA ALA A 77 4.35 -13.84 -4.00
C ALA A 77 3.56 -15.15 -3.84
N SER A 78 3.25 -15.53 -2.60
CA SER A 78 2.47 -16.75 -2.34
C SER A 78 1.04 -16.63 -2.86
N GLU A 79 0.51 -15.41 -2.95
CA GLU A 79 -0.83 -15.15 -3.47
C GLU A 79 -0.85 -14.95 -4.98
N GLY A 80 0.30 -15.05 -5.64
CA GLY A 80 0.39 -14.94 -7.09
C GLY A 80 0.35 -13.53 -7.62
N LEU A 81 0.62 -12.53 -6.79
CA LEU A 81 0.60 -11.13 -7.20
C LEU A 81 1.94 -10.66 -7.73
N VAL A 82 3.04 -11.18 -7.18
CA VAL A 82 4.38 -10.81 -7.60
C VAL A 82 5.26 -12.04 -7.71
N THR A 83 6.39 -11.89 -8.42
CA THR A 83 7.45 -12.88 -8.49
C THR A 83 8.69 -12.25 -7.88
N ARG A 84 9.39 -13.00 -7.02
CA ARG A 84 10.64 -12.55 -6.42
C ARG A 84 11.82 -13.21 -7.11
N VAL A 85 12.79 -12.39 -7.52
CA VAL A 85 13.97 -12.86 -8.22
C VAL A 85 15.22 -12.32 -7.52
N LYS A 86 16.15 -13.20 -7.18
CA LYS A 86 17.42 -12.79 -6.59
C LYS A 86 18.26 -12.04 -7.60
N GLY A 87 19.00 -11.03 -7.13
CA GLY A 87 19.88 -10.26 -7.98
C GLY A 87 21.02 -11.13 -8.54
N LYS A 88 21.37 -10.89 -9.80
CA LYS A 88 22.43 -11.64 -10.46
C LYS A 88 23.81 -11.25 -9.94
N LEU A 89 24.00 -9.96 -9.66
CA LEU A 89 25.28 -9.44 -9.20
C LEU A 89 25.42 -9.54 -7.66
N ASP A 90 24.30 -9.43 -6.95
CA ASP A 90 24.28 -9.51 -5.50
C ASP A 90 23.05 -10.33 -5.08
N ALA A 91 23.29 -11.54 -4.59
CA ALA A 91 22.24 -12.45 -4.19
C ALA A 91 21.46 -11.95 -2.96
N ARG A 92 21.99 -10.93 -2.24
CA ARG A 92 21.28 -10.33 -1.12
C ARG A 92 20.16 -9.42 -1.56
N GLU A 93 20.20 -8.97 -2.82
CA GLU A 93 19.14 -8.15 -3.40
C GLU A 93 18.03 -9.05 -3.93
N THR A 94 16.80 -8.64 -3.72
CA THR A 94 15.63 -9.33 -4.28
C THR A 94 14.83 -8.33 -5.10
N TYR A 95 14.59 -8.69 -6.36
CA TYR A 95 13.79 -7.91 -7.28
C TYR A 95 12.36 -8.43 -7.28
N VAL A 96 11.41 -7.53 -7.40
CA VAL A 96 9.98 -7.84 -7.36
C VAL A 96 9.36 -7.47 -8.69
N TYR A 97 8.71 -8.43 -9.32
CA TYR A 97 8.05 -8.24 -10.62
C TYR A 97 6.58 -8.56 -10.53
N LEU A 98 5.77 -7.81 -11.26
CA LEU A 98 4.34 -8.08 -11.36
C LEU A 98 4.10 -9.38 -12.12
N THR A 99 3.12 -10.16 -11.65
CA THR A 99 2.61 -11.30 -12.42
C THR A 99 1.56 -10.80 -13.41
N ASP A 100 1.15 -11.67 -14.34
CA ASP A 100 0.08 -11.33 -15.29
C ASP A 100 -1.21 -11.00 -14.54
N LYS A 101 -1.50 -11.72 -13.46
CA LYS A 101 -2.65 -11.45 -12.61
C LYS A 101 -2.61 -10.02 -12.06
N ALA A 102 -1.45 -9.59 -11.57
CA ALA A 102 -1.30 -8.27 -11.01
C ALA A 102 -1.40 -7.18 -12.08
N LYS A 103 -0.91 -7.45 -13.28
CA LYS A 103 -1.03 -6.52 -14.41
C LYS A 103 -2.49 -6.33 -14.80
N GLU A 104 -3.28 -7.41 -14.76
CA GLU A 104 -4.71 -7.34 -15.07
C GLU A 104 -5.45 -6.55 -13.99
N LEU A 105 -5.03 -6.66 -12.72
CA LEU A 105 -5.62 -5.89 -11.63
C LEU A 105 -5.43 -4.38 -11.79
N GLU A 106 -4.39 -3.96 -12.48
CA GLU A 106 -4.15 -2.53 -12.73
C GLU A 106 -5.36 -1.88 -13.40
N ARG A 107 -5.93 -2.54 -14.40
CA ARG A 107 -7.09 -2.02 -15.10
C ARG A 107 -8.27 -1.85 -14.16
N GLN A 108 -8.52 -2.84 -13.31
CA GLN A 108 -9.62 -2.80 -12.36
C GLN A 108 -9.38 -1.77 -11.26
N ALA A 109 -8.13 -1.56 -10.87
CA ALA A 109 -7.76 -0.63 -9.83
C ALA A 109 -7.74 0.82 -10.31
N ALA A 110 -7.70 1.05 -11.61
CA ALA A 110 -7.55 2.40 -12.17
C ALA A 110 -8.68 3.35 -11.77
N SER A 111 -9.87 2.83 -11.46
CA SER A 111 -11.01 3.65 -11.06
C SER A 111 -11.05 3.97 -9.56
N ILE A 112 -10.23 3.30 -8.76
CA ILE A 112 -10.28 3.47 -7.29
C ILE A 112 -10.00 4.90 -6.85
N PRO A 113 -8.96 5.59 -7.34
CA PRO A 113 -8.71 6.97 -6.90
C PRO A 113 -9.88 7.91 -7.15
N ALA A 114 -10.54 7.79 -8.28
CA ALA A 114 -11.69 8.63 -8.60
C ALA A 114 -12.88 8.29 -7.69
N CYS A 115 -13.14 7.01 -7.45
CA CYS A 115 -14.19 6.57 -6.54
C CYS A 115 -13.93 7.06 -5.13
N MET A 116 -12.68 6.98 -4.67
CA MET A 116 -12.28 7.44 -3.35
C MET A 116 -12.55 8.93 -3.17
N LEU A 117 -12.12 9.72 -4.16
CA LEU A 117 -12.31 11.17 -4.13
C LEU A 117 -13.80 11.51 -4.06
N GLY A 118 -14.61 10.84 -4.84
CA GLY A 118 -16.06 11.05 -4.85
C GLY A 118 -16.70 10.73 -3.51
N LYS A 119 -16.29 9.62 -2.87
CA LYS A 119 -16.83 9.24 -1.56
C LYS A 119 -16.44 10.23 -0.48
N VAL A 120 -15.19 10.67 -0.48
CA VAL A 120 -14.68 11.63 0.51
C VAL A 120 -15.42 12.96 0.36
N LEU A 121 -15.67 13.42 -0.86
CA LEU A 121 -16.34 14.68 -1.10
C LEU A 121 -17.85 14.60 -0.81
N SER A 122 -18.47 13.45 -1.05
CA SER A 122 -19.90 13.29 -0.85
C SER A 122 -20.30 13.08 0.61
N ASP A 123 -19.37 12.65 1.46
CA ASP A 123 -19.62 12.37 2.88
C ASP A 123 -19.43 13.60 3.78
N ARG A 124 -19.46 14.77 3.21
CA ARG A 124 -19.35 16.01 3.98
C ARG A 124 -20.61 16.36 4.73
#